data_537ce257fa430abaebcc0785b913c69c
#
_entry.id   537ce257fa430abaebcc0785b913c69c
#
_cell.length_a   1.000
_cell.length_b   1.000
_cell.length_c   1.000
_cell.angle_alpha   90.00
_cell.angle_beta   90.00
_cell.angle_gamma   90.00
#
_symmetry.space_group_name_H-M   'P 1'
#
loop_
_entity.id
_entity.type
_entity.pdbx_description
1 polymer ?
#
loop_
_entity_poly.entity_id
_entity_poly.type
_entity_poly.pdbx_seq_one_letter_code
_entity_poly.pdbx_strand_id
1 'polypeptide(L)'
;MKVPVSRTVASLRRIFAATLAAAGVVAATAPARAADPAEPKPRHTLFVGVDTSGSFRHAGYEDAMTFLAHYLYGHVNELGGLAPPRNLFVAAIGGKEGSEPKAFRPIHEFAGRNIPQIEADLRRWFPPTDPLTDFNAFFRQVARIAKERNLVLTPITVMVVSDGIPDVPNVKPGSPDSFKTIDLSTLEFLSRNLTVRLIYASPKVGDYWRRLIPRQRVRFWAVEREVMVGWRAQVKPDADPAIQDRLWRWVQDNVDYRVRARGL
;
A
#
# COMPACT_ATOMS: atom_id res chain seq x y z
N MET A 1 -10.78 39.69 89.79
CA MET A 1 -11.61 39.00 90.84
C MET A 1 -11.40 37.50 90.68
N LYS A 2 -10.73 36.94 91.68
CA LYS A 2 -10.71 35.56 92.12
C LYS A 2 -10.39 34.40 91.21
N VAL A 3 -9.18 33.91 91.38
CA VAL A 3 -8.68 32.55 91.50
C VAL A 3 -9.63 31.69 92.31
N PRO A 4 -9.66 30.34 92.34
CA PRO A 4 -8.46 29.45 92.46
C PRO A 4 -8.64 28.08 91.75
N VAL A 5 -7.49 27.36 91.50
CA VAL A 5 -6.83 26.30 92.21
C VAL A 5 -7.58 24.95 92.15
N SER A 6 -6.99 23.93 91.71
CA SER A 6 -6.25 22.94 92.47
C SER A 6 -6.08 21.63 91.68
N ARG A 7 -4.84 21.13 91.59
CA ARG A 7 -4.31 19.85 92.08
C ARG A 7 -5.09 18.59 91.68
N THR A 8 -4.51 17.49 91.22
CA THR A 8 -3.48 16.65 91.85
C THR A 8 -3.04 15.55 90.93
N VAL A 9 -1.77 15.36 90.80
CA VAL A 9 -0.92 14.20 90.74
C VAL A 9 -1.58 12.84 90.90
N ALA A 10 -1.27 11.94 89.92
CA ALA A 10 -0.87 10.58 90.29
C ALA A 10 -0.20 9.88 89.14
N SER A 11 1.04 9.57 89.37
CA SER A 11 1.90 8.68 88.58
C SER A 11 1.35 7.26 88.55
N LEU A 12 1.44 6.57 87.45
CA LEU A 12 1.78 5.14 87.49
C LEU A 12 2.53 4.74 86.19
N ARG A 13 3.72 4.24 86.42
CA ARG A 13 4.54 3.51 85.51
C ARG A 13 3.84 2.23 85.08
N ARG A 14 3.95 1.87 83.79
CA ARG A 14 4.12 0.47 83.32
C ARG A 14 4.43 0.45 81.85
N ILE A 15 5.66 0.14 81.54
CA ILE A 15 6.20 -1.06 80.89
C ILE A 15 5.91 -1.19 79.41
N PHE A 16 6.98 -1.07 78.70
CA PHE A 16 7.32 -1.50 77.39
C PHE A 16 6.52 -2.71 76.81
N ALA A 17 6.05 -2.57 75.62
CA ALA A 17 6.07 -3.62 74.59
C ALA A 17 6.35 -2.98 73.23
N ALA A 18 7.58 -3.13 72.75
CA ALA A 18 7.97 -2.79 71.41
C ALA A 18 7.40 -3.87 70.46
N THR A 19 6.41 -3.53 69.71
CA THR A 19 5.97 -4.34 68.57
C THR A 19 6.55 -3.69 67.30
N LEU A 20 7.57 -4.32 66.77
CA LEU A 20 8.14 -4.05 65.43
C LEU A 20 7.09 -4.45 64.42
N ALA A 21 6.37 -3.49 63.85
CA ALA A 21 5.55 -3.71 62.66
C ALA A 21 6.48 -3.70 61.42
N ALA A 22 6.83 -4.89 60.97
CA ALA A 22 7.48 -5.08 59.65
C ALA A 22 6.45 -4.74 58.58
N ALA A 23 6.55 -3.53 58.01
CA ALA A 23 5.80 -3.16 56.83
C ALA A 23 6.37 -3.95 55.64
N GLY A 24 5.76 -5.09 55.33
CA GLY A 24 6.01 -5.84 54.11
C GLY A 24 5.53 -5.02 52.91
N VAL A 25 6.46 -4.45 52.17
CA VAL A 25 6.17 -3.88 50.85
C VAL A 25 5.83 -5.05 49.94
N VAL A 26 4.55 -5.34 49.77
CA VAL A 26 4.05 -6.20 48.70
C VAL A 26 4.21 -5.41 47.42
N ALA A 27 5.33 -5.59 46.74
CA ALA A 27 5.46 -5.16 45.37
C ALA A 27 4.43 -5.94 44.53
N ALA A 28 3.30 -5.30 44.22
CA ALA A 28 2.34 -5.81 43.27
C ALA A 28 3.06 -5.82 41.89
N THR A 29 3.61 -6.97 41.55
CA THR A 29 4.02 -7.23 40.14
C THR A 29 2.77 -7.22 39.32
N ALA A 30 2.48 -6.08 38.67
CA ALA A 30 1.46 -6.03 37.63
C ALA A 30 1.80 -7.14 36.61
N PRO A 31 0.83 -7.99 36.24
CA PRO A 31 1.08 -8.99 35.22
C PRO A 31 1.51 -8.26 33.98
N ALA A 32 2.70 -8.59 33.47
CA ALA A 32 3.15 -8.13 32.18
C ALA A 32 2.05 -8.50 31.17
N ARG A 33 1.34 -7.49 30.68
CA ARG A 33 0.32 -7.69 29.65
C ARG A 33 1.04 -8.34 28.49
N ALA A 34 0.79 -9.62 28.26
CA ALA A 34 1.28 -10.30 27.08
C ALA A 34 0.89 -9.43 25.91
N ALA A 35 1.88 -9.01 25.10
CA ALA A 35 1.61 -8.27 23.88
C ALA A 35 0.60 -9.13 23.09
N ASP A 36 -0.56 -8.56 22.77
CA ASP A 36 -1.55 -9.24 21.93
C ASP A 36 -0.78 -9.77 20.71
N PRO A 37 -0.93 -11.05 20.36
CA PRO A 37 -0.30 -11.57 19.15
C PRO A 37 -0.74 -10.69 18.01
N ALA A 38 0.24 -10.01 17.37
CA ALA A 38 -0.03 -9.07 16.28
C ALA A 38 -0.98 -9.76 15.30
N GLU A 39 -2.17 -9.18 15.08
CA GLU A 39 -3.14 -9.75 14.14
C GLU A 39 -2.41 -10.07 12.84
N PRO A 40 -2.54 -11.29 12.31
CA PRO A 40 -1.84 -11.67 11.10
C PRO A 40 -2.23 -10.70 10.00
N LYS A 41 -1.25 -9.93 9.49
CA LYS A 41 -1.48 -8.96 8.40
C LYS A 41 -2.19 -9.69 7.26
N PRO A 42 -3.32 -9.17 6.74
CA PRO A 42 -4.07 -9.86 5.72
C PRO A 42 -3.19 -10.09 4.49
N ARG A 43 -3.01 -11.35 4.14
CA ARG A 43 -2.24 -11.75 2.97
C ARG A 43 -2.96 -11.24 1.73
N HIS A 44 -2.39 -10.29 1.00
CA HIS A 44 -2.98 -9.72 -0.20
C HIS A 44 -2.23 -10.15 -1.46
N THR A 45 -2.89 -10.01 -2.59
CA THR A 45 -2.31 -10.22 -3.92
C THR A 45 -2.15 -8.87 -4.60
N LEU A 46 -0.95 -8.60 -5.13
CA LEU A 46 -0.63 -7.38 -5.86
C LEU A 46 -0.34 -7.73 -7.33
N PHE A 47 -1.14 -7.17 -8.22
CA PHE A 47 -0.87 -7.12 -9.65
C PHE A 47 -0.41 -5.71 -10.01
N VAL A 48 0.68 -5.60 -10.76
CA VAL A 48 1.22 -4.33 -11.25
C VAL A 48 1.25 -4.37 -12.77
N GLY A 49 0.53 -3.45 -13.38
CA GLY A 49 0.58 -3.21 -14.81
C GLY A 49 1.46 -2.00 -15.09
N VAL A 50 2.48 -2.17 -15.91
CA VAL A 50 3.40 -1.11 -16.34
C VAL A 50 3.03 -0.70 -17.75
N ASP A 51 2.71 0.55 -17.94
CA ASP A 51 2.46 1.10 -19.26
C ASP A 51 3.78 1.26 -20.03
N THR A 52 3.84 0.63 -21.17
CA THR A 52 4.98 0.62 -22.07
C THR A 52 4.74 1.44 -23.34
N SER A 53 3.67 2.23 -23.35
CA SER A 53 3.27 3.06 -24.51
C SER A 53 4.13 4.31 -24.67
N GLY A 54 4.12 4.84 -25.90
CA GLY A 54 4.83 6.06 -26.23
C GLY A 54 4.32 7.30 -25.49
N SER A 55 3.02 7.39 -25.15
CA SER A 55 2.46 8.52 -24.41
C SER A 55 3.02 8.55 -22.97
N PHE A 56 3.05 7.42 -22.31
CA PHE A 56 3.59 7.32 -20.96
C PHE A 56 5.11 7.53 -20.91
N ARG A 57 5.84 7.17 -21.96
CA ARG A 57 7.28 7.46 -22.08
C ARG A 57 7.60 8.93 -21.81
N HIS A 58 6.77 9.84 -22.31
CA HIS A 58 6.95 11.29 -22.13
C HIS A 58 6.29 11.82 -20.86
N ALA A 59 5.29 11.09 -20.32
CA ALA A 59 4.50 11.56 -19.20
C ALA A 59 5.09 11.23 -17.82
N GLY A 60 5.89 10.14 -17.68
CA GLY A 60 6.37 9.77 -16.36
C GLY A 60 7.10 8.44 -16.25
N TYR A 61 7.38 7.75 -17.35
CA TYR A 61 7.98 6.43 -17.34
C TYR A 61 9.29 6.33 -16.54
N GLU A 62 10.21 7.27 -16.76
CA GLU A 62 11.52 7.25 -16.07
C GLU A 62 11.39 7.36 -14.56
N ASP A 63 10.55 8.27 -14.09
CA ASP A 63 10.26 8.42 -12.66
C ASP A 63 9.53 7.20 -12.09
N ALA A 64 8.58 6.66 -12.87
CA ALA A 64 7.80 5.51 -12.48
C ALA A 64 8.64 4.24 -12.32
N MET A 65 9.63 3.99 -13.17
CA MET A 65 10.51 2.82 -13.05
C MET A 65 11.35 2.89 -11.78
N THR A 66 11.92 4.05 -11.49
CA THR A 66 12.68 4.25 -10.26
C THR A 66 11.79 4.14 -9.01
N PHE A 67 10.59 4.76 -9.03
CA PHE A 67 9.63 4.63 -7.95
C PHE A 67 9.21 3.18 -7.73
N LEU A 68 8.85 2.48 -8.81
CA LEU A 68 8.38 1.10 -8.73
C LEU A 68 9.44 0.16 -8.16
N ALA A 69 10.72 0.40 -8.47
CA ALA A 69 11.82 -0.36 -7.86
C ALA A 69 11.86 -0.21 -6.34
N HIS A 70 11.72 1.01 -5.83
CA HIS A 70 11.63 1.27 -4.39
C HIS A 70 10.36 0.63 -3.79
N TYR A 71 9.22 0.81 -4.44
CA TYR A 71 7.94 0.28 -4.00
C TYR A 71 7.96 -1.24 -3.86
N LEU A 72 8.43 -1.94 -4.89
CA LEU A 72 8.52 -3.40 -4.88
C LEU A 72 9.53 -3.89 -3.82
N TYR A 73 10.69 -3.23 -3.74
CA TYR A 73 11.70 -3.55 -2.72
C TYR A 73 11.13 -3.39 -1.30
N GLY A 74 10.43 -2.28 -1.04
CA GLY A 74 9.83 -2.02 0.26
C GLY A 74 8.79 -3.08 0.65
N HIS A 75 7.94 -3.49 -0.29
CA HIS A 75 6.94 -4.53 -0.06
C HIS A 75 7.54 -5.92 0.15
N VAL A 76 8.52 -6.32 -0.67
CA VAL A 76 9.18 -7.63 -0.57
C VAL A 76 9.94 -7.76 0.75
N ASN A 77 10.53 -6.66 1.24
CA ASN A 77 11.33 -6.63 2.46
C ASN A 77 10.58 -6.09 3.70
N GLU A 78 9.26 -5.90 3.62
CA GLU A 78 8.39 -5.45 4.74
C GLU A 78 8.80 -4.11 5.37
N LEU A 79 9.39 -3.20 4.58
CA LEU A 79 9.94 -1.95 5.10
C LEU A 79 8.84 -0.96 5.51
N GLY A 80 9.09 -0.20 6.57
CA GLY A 80 8.22 0.85 7.06
C GLY A 80 6.77 0.41 7.36
N GLY A 81 6.55 -0.88 7.64
CA GLY A 81 5.22 -1.43 7.89
C GLY A 81 4.41 -1.75 6.62
N LEU A 82 5.02 -1.68 5.43
CA LEU A 82 4.41 -2.19 4.21
C LEU A 82 4.14 -3.69 4.36
N ALA A 83 2.94 -4.12 3.96
CA ALA A 83 2.60 -5.54 4.06
C ALA A 83 3.19 -6.29 2.86
N PRO A 84 3.93 -7.40 3.08
CA PRO A 84 4.43 -8.20 1.97
C PRO A 84 3.25 -8.85 1.25
N PRO A 85 3.18 -8.75 -0.08
CA PRO A 85 2.15 -9.46 -0.82
C PRO A 85 2.44 -10.96 -0.77
N ARG A 86 1.42 -11.77 -0.54
CA ARG A 86 1.55 -13.23 -0.68
C ARG A 86 1.87 -13.60 -2.13
N ASN A 87 1.27 -12.87 -3.08
CA ASN A 87 1.49 -13.03 -4.49
C ASN A 87 1.72 -11.64 -5.11
N LEU A 88 2.76 -11.53 -5.90
CA LEU A 88 3.08 -10.34 -6.70
C LEU A 88 3.24 -10.78 -8.15
N PHE A 89 2.63 -10.01 -9.06
CA PHE A 89 2.72 -10.22 -10.50
C PHE A 89 2.89 -8.88 -11.19
N VAL A 90 3.95 -8.71 -11.97
CA VAL A 90 4.22 -7.49 -12.74
C VAL A 90 4.18 -7.81 -14.22
N ALA A 91 3.45 -7.03 -15.03
CA ALA A 91 3.32 -7.22 -16.47
C ALA A 91 3.21 -5.90 -17.22
N ALA A 92 3.46 -5.92 -18.53
CA ALA A 92 3.17 -4.78 -19.40
C ALA A 92 1.66 -4.61 -19.62
N ILE A 93 1.21 -3.36 -19.71
CA ILE A 93 -0.15 -3.01 -20.21
C ILE A 93 -0.14 -2.84 -21.73
N GLY A 94 0.93 -2.28 -22.27
CA GLY A 94 1.12 -2.07 -23.69
C GLY A 94 1.17 -3.37 -24.51
N GLY A 95 1.29 -3.24 -25.82
CA GLY A 95 1.45 -4.34 -26.74
C GLY A 95 1.56 -3.84 -28.18
N LYS A 96 1.97 -4.73 -29.09
CA LYS A 96 2.01 -4.45 -30.53
C LYS A 96 0.65 -4.62 -31.17
N GLU A 97 -0.13 -5.55 -30.66
CA GLU A 97 -1.48 -5.88 -31.11
C GLU A 97 -2.47 -5.87 -29.96
N GLY A 98 -3.74 -5.59 -30.27
CA GLY A 98 -4.83 -5.67 -29.30
C GLY A 98 -5.01 -7.09 -28.76
N SER A 99 -5.30 -7.20 -27.49
CA SER A 99 -5.50 -8.49 -26.79
C SER A 99 -4.29 -9.41 -26.72
N GLU A 100 -3.10 -8.90 -26.99
CA GLU A 100 -1.85 -9.67 -26.88
C GLU A 100 -1.66 -10.24 -25.47
N PRO A 101 -1.29 -11.53 -25.33
CA PRO A 101 -1.01 -12.15 -24.03
C PRO A 101 0.13 -11.44 -23.30
N LYS A 102 -0.05 -11.17 -22.01
CA LYS A 102 0.96 -10.51 -21.18
C LYS A 102 1.74 -11.54 -20.36
N ALA A 103 3.07 -11.43 -20.39
CA ALA A 103 3.94 -12.20 -19.53
C ALA A 103 4.04 -11.54 -18.15
N PHE A 104 3.66 -12.27 -17.11
CA PHE A 104 3.73 -11.79 -15.73
C PHE A 104 5.02 -12.24 -15.04
N ARG A 105 5.70 -11.31 -14.41
CA ARG A 105 6.88 -11.54 -13.57
C ARG A 105 6.44 -11.78 -12.13
N PRO A 106 6.66 -12.97 -11.59
CA PRO A 106 6.22 -13.30 -10.22
C PRO A 106 7.20 -12.79 -9.15
N ILE A 107 6.75 -12.82 -7.89
CA ILE A 107 7.47 -12.28 -6.73
C ILE A 107 8.92 -12.78 -6.60
N HIS A 108 9.19 -14.03 -6.94
CA HIS A 108 10.53 -14.62 -6.78
C HIS A 108 11.59 -14.00 -7.70
N GLU A 109 11.19 -13.31 -8.77
CA GLU A 109 12.12 -12.58 -9.62
C GLU A 109 12.64 -11.29 -8.93
N PHE A 110 11.99 -10.82 -7.88
CA PHE A 110 12.36 -9.64 -7.11
C PHE A 110 13.03 -9.99 -5.78
N ALA A 111 12.84 -11.22 -5.28
CA ALA A 111 13.41 -11.65 -4.01
C ALA A 111 14.94 -11.65 -4.04
N GLY A 112 15.57 -11.10 -2.99
CA GLY A 112 17.03 -11.01 -2.88
C GLY A 112 17.69 -9.98 -3.81
N ARG A 113 16.91 -9.19 -4.57
CA ARG A 113 17.40 -8.09 -5.40
C ARG A 113 17.48 -6.79 -4.61
N ASN A 114 18.47 -5.94 -4.89
CA ASN A 114 18.50 -4.58 -4.39
C ASN A 114 17.73 -3.63 -5.35
N ILE A 115 17.48 -2.39 -4.90
CA ILE A 115 16.70 -1.40 -5.67
C ILE A 115 17.27 -1.15 -7.07
N PRO A 116 18.58 -0.90 -7.25
CA PRO A 116 19.15 -0.71 -8.60
C PRO A 116 18.99 -1.94 -9.51
N GLN A 117 19.08 -3.15 -8.96
CA GLN A 117 18.87 -4.38 -9.74
C GLN A 117 17.41 -4.52 -10.18
N ILE A 118 16.45 -4.22 -9.27
CA ILE A 118 15.02 -4.24 -9.60
C ILE A 118 14.74 -3.19 -10.69
N GLU A 119 15.27 -1.99 -10.56
CA GLU A 119 15.09 -0.93 -11.57
C GLU A 119 15.63 -1.34 -12.95
N ALA A 120 16.84 -1.89 -12.98
CA ALA A 120 17.45 -2.37 -14.23
C ALA A 120 16.62 -3.50 -14.87
N ASP A 121 16.10 -4.43 -14.05
CA ASP A 121 15.25 -5.51 -14.52
C ASP A 121 13.91 -4.98 -15.06
N LEU A 122 13.25 -4.04 -14.35
CA LEU A 122 12.01 -3.41 -14.82
C LEU A 122 12.19 -2.73 -16.16
N ARG A 123 13.25 -1.94 -16.34
CA ARG A 123 13.56 -1.26 -17.60
C ARG A 123 13.82 -2.23 -18.75
N ARG A 124 14.48 -3.35 -18.47
CA ARG A 124 14.75 -4.40 -19.44
C ARG A 124 13.48 -5.15 -19.85
N TRP A 125 12.59 -5.44 -18.89
CA TRP A 125 11.36 -6.20 -19.16
C TRP A 125 10.23 -5.38 -19.74
N PHE A 126 10.18 -4.10 -19.44
CA PHE A 126 9.10 -3.20 -19.79
C PHE A 126 9.61 -1.93 -20.54
N PRO A 127 10.33 -2.08 -21.68
CA PRO A 127 10.80 -0.92 -22.43
C PRO A 127 9.60 -0.14 -22.99
N PRO A 128 9.63 1.22 -23.00
CA PRO A 128 8.50 2.05 -23.44
C PRO A 128 8.45 2.16 -24.97
N THR A 129 8.23 1.06 -25.65
CA THR A 129 8.29 0.93 -27.13
C THR A 129 6.97 0.49 -27.75
N ASP A 130 5.95 0.20 -26.95
CA ASP A 130 4.69 -0.33 -27.45
C ASP A 130 3.81 0.79 -28.06
N PRO A 131 3.14 0.52 -29.19
CA PRO A 131 2.26 1.48 -29.81
C PRO A 131 0.89 1.60 -29.16
N LEU A 132 0.46 0.59 -28.39
CA LEU A 132 -0.90 0.51 -27.83
C LEU A 132 -0.88 0.51 -26.30
N THR A 133 -1.98 1.01 -25.71
CA THR A 133 -2.28 0.88 -24.28
C THR A 133 -3.61 0.12 -24.12
N ASP A 134 -3.53 -1.21 -23.96
CA ASP A 134 -4.69 -2.09 -23.83
C ASP A 134 -4.94 -2.51 -22.37
N PHE A 135 -5.65 -1.65 -21.63
CA PHE A 135 -6.05 -1.94 -20.26
C PHE A 135 -6.96 -3.17 -20.17
N ASN A 136 -7.81 -3.38 -21.16
CA ASN A 136 -8.77 -4.50 -21.13
C ASN A 136 -8.05 -5.85 -21.27
N ALA A 137 -7.03 -5.95 -22.11
CA ALA A 137 -6.22 -7.17 -22.19
C ALA A 137 -5.51 -7.44 -20.86
N PHE A 138 -4.94 -6.41 -20.23
CA PHE A 138 -4.31 -6.54 -18.94
C PHE A 138 -5.31 -7.01 -17.86
N PHE A 139 -6.49 -6.40 -17.75
CA PHE A 139 -7.51 -6.78 -16.76
C PHE A 139 -8.04 -8.19 -16.98
N ARG A 140 -8.28 -8.61 -18.22
CA ARG A 140 -8.64 -10.01 -18.51
C ARG A 140 -7.57 -10.99 -18.08
N GLN A 141 -6.29 -10.67 -18.26
CA GLN A 141 -5.18 -11.51 -17.83
C GLN A 141 -5.07 -11.57 -16.30
N VAL A 142 -5.25 -10.44 -15.59
CA VAL A 142 -5.35 -10.41 -14.13
C VAL A 142 -6.45 -11.34 -13.65
N ALA A 143 -7.65 -11.22 -14.24
CA ALA A 143 -8.79 -12.05 -13.88
C ALA A 143 -8.52 -13.55 -14.11
N ARG A 144 -7.87 -13.89 -15.22
CA ARG A 144 -7.48 -15.27 -15.54
C ARG A 144 -6.52 -15.84 -14.49
N ILE A 145 -5.42 -15.14 -14.19
CA ILE A 145 -4.42 -15.60 -13.20
C ILE A 145 -5.05 -15.71 -11.81
N ALA A 146 -5.88 -14.74 -11.42
CA ALA A 146 -6.56 -14.78 -10.13
C ALA A 146 -7.45 -16.03 -9.98
N LYS A 147 -8.14 -16.43 -11.04
CA LYS A 147 -8.96 -17.65 -11.07
C LYS A 147 -8.12 -18.92 -11.08
N GLU A 148 -7.15 -19.02 -12.00
CA GLU A 148 -6.26 -20.18 -12.14
C GLU A 148 -5.48 -20.49 -10.86
N ARG A 149 -5.11 -19.46 -10.09
CA ARG A 149 -4.35 -19.61 -8.85
C ARG A 149 -5.21 -19.55 -7.58
N ASN A 150 -6.54 -19.59 -7.70
CA ASN A 150 -7.49 -19.56 -6.59
C ASN A 150 -7.30 -18.35 -5.66
N LEU A 151 -7.05 -17.16 -6.22
CA LEU A 151 -6.81 -15.92 -5.47
C LEU A 151 -8.08 -15.12 -5.20
N VAL A 152 -9.24 -15.59 -5.64
CA VAL A 152 -10.53 -14.87 -5.62
C VAL A 152 -11.04 -14.53 -4.21
N LEU A 153 -10.56 -15.21 -3.17
CA LEU A 153 -10.96 -14.95 -1.79
C LEU A 153 -10.00 -14.01 -1.04
N THR A 154 -8.87 -13.67 -1.64
CA THR A 154 -7.89 -12.77 -1.02
C THR A 154 -8.14 -11.31 -1.43
N PRO A 155 -7.77 -10.33 -0.61
CA PRO A 155 -7.74 -8.94 -1.07
C PRO A 155 -6.82 -8.80 -2.29
N ILE A 156 -7.30 -8.13 -3.33
CA ILE A 156 -6.53 -7.92 -4.57
C ILE A 156 -6.34 -6.43 -4.79
N THR A 157 -5.09 -6.03 -5.01
CA THR A 157 -4.75 -4.70 -5.53
C THR A 157 -4.23 -4.86 -6.96
N VAL A 158 -4.82 -4.10 -7.88
CA VAL A 158 -4.36 -3.96 -9.25
C VAL A 158 -3.81 -2.55 -9.40
N MET A 159 -2.49 -2.42 -9.41
CA MET A 159 -1.80 -1.14 -9.62
C MET A 159 -1.57 -0.95 -11.12
N VAL A 160 -1.98 0.17 -11.63
CA VAL A 160 -1.80 0.63 -13.01
C VAL A 160 -0.82 1.79 -12.99
N VAL A 161 0.40 1.56 -13.47
CA VAL A 161 1.48 2.55 -13.57
C VAL A 161 1.45 3.12 -14.98
N SER A 162 0.73 4.24 -15.16
CA SER A 162 0.36 4.77 -16.48
C SER A 162 -0.13 6.21 -16.39
N ASP A 163 -0.08 6.94 -17.51
CA ASP A 163 -0.84 8.20 -17.64
C ASP A 163 -2.37 7.96 -17.69
N GLY A 164 -2.79 6.71 -17.81
CA GLY A 164 -4.17 6.26 -17.76
C GLY A 164 -4.97 6.54 -19.03
N ILE A 165 -4.32 6.87 -20.14
CA ILE A 165 -4.99 7.16 -21.42
C ILE A 165 -5.08 5.88 -22.24
N PRO A 166 -6.31 5.35 -22.50
CA PRO A 166 -6.47 4.18 -23.35
C PRO A 166 -6.24 4.54 -24.81
N ASP A 167 -5.53 3.68 -25.52
CA ASP A 167 -5.38 3.75 -26.96
C ASP A 167 -6.16 2.58 -27.58
N VAL A 168 -7.27 2.91 -28.22
CA VAL A 168 -8.19 1.96 -28.83
C VAL A 168 -8.45 2.35 -30.28
N PRO A 169 -8.54 1.38 -31.21
CA PRO A 169 -8.78 1.67 -32.62
C PRO A 169 -10.05 2.50 -32.81
N ASN A 170 -9.99 3.46 -33.75
CA ASN A 170 -11.11 4.31 -34.17
C ASN A 170 -11.69 5.26 -33.09
N VAL A 171 -11.03 5.41 -31.95
CA VAL A 171 -11.44 6.35 -30.91
C VAL A 171 -10.24 7.27 -30.61
N LYS A 172 -10.49 8.59 -30.57
CA LYS A 172 -9.44 9.57 -30.26
C LYS A 172 -8.91 9.34 -28.83
N PRO A 173 -7.62 9.03 -28.64
CA PRO A 173 -7.02 8.85 -27.33
C PRO A 173 -7.28 10.06 -26.42
N GLY A 174 -7.60 9.82 -25.16
CA GLY A 174 -7.87 10.86 -24.15
C GLY A 174 -9.20 11.60 -24.30
N SER A 175 -10.03 11.23 -25.31
CA SER A 175 -11.42 11.71 -25.37
C SER A 175 -12.29 11.02 -24.32
N PRO A 176 -13.40 11.62 -23.84
CA PRO A 176 -14.32 10.96 -22.92
C PRO A 176 -14.78 9.57 -23.38
N ASP A 177 -14.96 9.38 -24.68
CA ASP A 177 -15.41 8.12 -25.26
C ASP A 177 -14.35 7.04 -25.19
N SER A 178 -13.06 7.38 -25.25
CA SER A 178 -11.99 6.39 -25.08
C SER A 178 -12.01 5.75 -23.67
N PHE A 179 -12.36 6.50 -22.64
CA PHE A 179 -12.46 5.95 -21.28
C PHE A 179 -13.66 5.04 -21.09
N LYS A 180 -14.76 5.25 -21.82
CA LYS A 180 -15.94 4.37 -21.79
C LYS A 180 -15.66 2.97 -22.35
N THR A 181 -14.59 2.80 -23.09
CA THR A 181 -14.15 1.50 -23.61
C THR A 181 -13.44 0.63 -22.59
N ILE A 182 -13.02 1.22 -21.46
CA ILE A 182 -12.37 0.47 -20.38
C ILE A 182 -13.40 -0.38 -19.65
N ASP A 183 -13.17 -1.68 -19.63
CA ASP A 183 -14.06 -2.67 -19.03
C ASP A 183 -13.44 -3.31 -17.78
N LEU A 184 -14.01 -3.03 -16.60
CA LEU A 184 -13.65 -3.63 -15.34
C LEU A 184 -14.54 -4.84 -14.95
N SER A 185 -15.47 -5.24 -15.80
CA SER A 185 -16.44 -6.30 -15.48
C SER A 185 -15.76 -7.62 -15.12
N THR A 186 -14.65 -7.96 -15.76
CA THR A 186 -13.89 -9.17 -15.46
C THR A 186 -13.29 -9.18 -14.05
N LEU A 187 -13.07 -8.00 -13.45
CA LEU A 187 -12.55 -7.82 -12.10
C LEU A 187 -13.65 -7.83 -11.04
N GLU A 188 -14.89 -7.47 -11.38
CA GLU A 188 -16.01 -7.34 -10.45
C GLU A 188 -16.35 -8.65 -9.73
N PHE A 189 -16.04 -9.79 -10.33
CA PHE A 189 -16.34 -11.12 -9.81
C PHE A 189 -15.20 -11.78 -9.04
N LEU A 190 -14.02 -11.13 -8.95
CA LEU A 190 -12.84 -11.75 -8.36
C LEU A 190 -12.84 -11.70 -6.83
N SER A 191 -13.04 -10.53 -6.26
CA SER A 191 -12.94 -10.35 -4.80
C SER A 191 -13.83 -9.20 -4.35
N ARG A 192 -14.42 -9.35 -3.14
CA ARG A 192 -15.13 -8.23 -2.48
C ARG A 192 -14.19 -7.07 -2.12
N ASN A 193 -12.89 -7.34 -2.02
CA ASN A 193 -11.86 -6.38 -1.65
C ASN A 193 -10.86 -6.17 -2.80
N LEU A 194 -11.36 -5.88 -4.00
CA LEU A 194 -10.52 -5.52 -5.14
C LEU A 194 -10.43 -4.00 -5.26
N THR A 195 -9.21 -3.50 -5.40
CA THR A 195 -8.93 -2.09 -5.62
C THR A 195 -8.06 -1.93 -6.87
N VAL A 196 -8.49 -1.10 -7.81
CA VAL A 196 -7.67 -0.60 -8.92
C VAL A 196 -7.03 0.72 -8.48
N ARG A 197 -5.72 0.82 -8.59
CA ARG A 197 -4.93 2.02 -8.28
C ARG A 197 -4.25 2.50 -9.54
N LEU A 198 -4.62 3.68 -10.01
CA LEU A 198 -3.96 4.35 -11.12
C LEU A 198 -2.98 5.36 -10.57
N ILE A 199 -1.70 5.25 -10.90
CA ILE A 199 -0.66 6.20 -10.48
C ILE A 199 -0.01 6.83 -11.71
N TYR A 200 0.38 8.09 -11.59
CA TYR A 200 0.93 8.97 -12.65
C TYR A 200 -0.10 9.57 -13.63
N ALA A 201 -1.39 9.38 -13.42
CA ALA A 201 -2.40 10.04 -14.25
C ALA A 201 -2.48 11.55 -13.96
N SER A 202 -2.91 12.33 -14.95
CA SER A 202 -3.29 13.72 -14.68
C SER A 202 -4.62 13.79 -13.89
N PRO A 203 -4.90 14.91 -13.18
CA PRO A 203 -6.17 15.09 -12.45
C PRO A 203 -7.39 14.84 -13.33
N LYS A 204 -7.36 15.34 -14.57
CA LYS A 204 -8.43 15.16 -15.54
C LYS A 204 -8.64 13.69 -15.91
N VAL A 205 -7.57 12.95 -16.15
CA VAL A 205 -7.65 11.52 -16.46
C VAL A 205 -8.16 10.73 -15.25
N GLY A 206 -7.67 11.02 -14.04
CA GLY A 206 -8.17 10.40 -12.81
C GLY A 206 -9.67 10.64 -12.61
N ASP A 207 -10.17 11.83 -12.96
CA ASP A 207 -11.59 12.15 -12.93
C ASP A 207 -12.39 11.36 -13.98
N TYR A 208 -11.89 11.23 -15.19
CA TYR A 208 -12.52 10.40 -16.23
C TYR A 208 -12.60 8.93 -15.81
N TRP A 209 -11.53 8.36 -15.25
CA TRP A 209 -11.56 7.00 -14.69
C TRP A 209 -12.62 6.86 -13.61
N ARG A 210 -12.78 7.88 -12.76
CA ARG A 210 -13.75 7.86 -11.66
C ARG A 210 -15.18 7.93 -12.15
N ARG A 211 -15.46 8.76 -13.19
CA ARG A 211 -16.84 9.07 -13.62
C ARG A 211 -17.32 8.24 -14.79
N LEU A 212 -16.41 7.91 -15.75
CA LEU A 212 -16.83 7.34 -17.04
C LEU A 212 -16.70 5.83 -17.09
N ILE A 213 -15.86 5.21 -16.24
CA ILE A 213 -15.68 3.77 -16.23
C ILE A 213 -16.72 3.12 -15.30
N PRO A 214 -17.62 2.28 -15.83
CA PRO A 214 -18.62 1.59 -15.02
C PRO A 214 -17.96 0.64 -14.03
N ARG A 215 -18.41 0.66 -12.77
CA ARG A 215 -17.98 -0.27 -11.74
C ARG A 215 -19.00 -0.34 -10.61
N GLN A 216 -19.15 -1.52 -10.02
CA GLN A 216 -20.07 -1.77 -8.91
C GLN A 216 -19.32 -2.09 -7.61
N ARG A 217 -18.40 -3.03 -7.66
CA ARG A 217 -17.67 -3.57 -6.49
C ARG A 217 -16.19 -3.22 -6.49
N VAL A 218 -15.63 -2.95 -7.66
CA VAL A 218 -14.23 -2.54 -7.81
C VAL A 218 -14.05 -1.15 -7.21
N ARG A 219 -13.15 -1.05 -6.23
CA ARG A 219 -12.73 0.24 -5.67
C ARG A 219 -11.71 0.87 -6.60
N PHE A 220 -11.76 2.17 -6.74
CA PHE A 220 -10.82 2.91 -7.56
C PHE A 220 -10.14 4.02 -6.77
N TRP A 221 -8.84 4.12 -6.93
CA TRP A 221 -8.01 5.18 -6.38
C TRP A 221 -7.05 5.69 -7.45
N ALA A 222 -6.92 7.00 -7.61
CA ALA A 222 -5.92 7.61 -8.48
C ALA A 222 -4.96 8.45 -7.63
N VAL A 223 -3.68 8.35 -7.94
CA VAL A 223 -2.62 9.23 -7.43
C VAL A 223 -2.09 10.01 -8.62
N GLU A 224 -2.26 11.31 -8.53
CA GLU A 224 -1.92 12.22 -9.61
C GLU A 224 -0.41 12.30 -9.81
N ARG A 225 0.03 12.56 -11.04
CA ARG A 225 1.45 12.67 -11.37
C ARG A 225 2.16 13.71 -10.53
N GLU A 226 1.51 14.82 -10.24
CA GLU A 226 2.02 15.92 -9.41
C GLU A 226 2.30 15.46 -7.97
N VAL A 227 1.47 14.56 -7.45
CA VAL A 227 1.70 13.91 -6.15
C VAL A 227 2.82 12.89 -6.26
N MET A 228 2.80 12.08 -7.33
CA MET A 228 3.80 11.02 -7.52
C MET A 228 5.23 11.55 -7.54
N VAL A 229 5.52 12.65 -8.20
CA VAL A 229 6.89 13.22 -8.22
C VAL A 229 7.42 13.62 -6.83
N GLY A 230 6.53 13.78 -5.85
CA GLY A 230 6.87 14.12 -4.46
C GLY A 230 7.59 13.00 -3.70
N TRP A 231 7.57 11.75 -4.18
CA TRP A 231 8.24 10.63 -3.52
C TRP A 231 9.75 10.82 -3.41
N ARG A 232 10.38 11.44 -4.42
CA ARG A 232 11.83 11.66 -4.45
C ARG A 232 12.31 12.51 -3.28
N ALA A 233 11.54 13.50 -2.89
CA ALA A 233 11.85 14.37 -1.76
C ALA A 233 11.77 13.64 -0.41
N GLN A 234 11.24 12.42 -0.37
CA GLN A 234 11.17 11.60 0.83
C GLN A 234 12.38 10.69 0.98
N VAL A 235 13.12 10.44 -0.10
CA VAL A 235 14.31 9.61 -0.07
C VAL A 235 15.46 10.38 0.61
N LYS A 236 16.06 9.77 1.62
CA LYS A 236 17.28 10.24 2.23
C LYS A 236 18.47 9.70 1.42
N PRO A 237 19.25 10.56 0.78
CA PRO A 237 20.41 10.12 -0.01
C PRO A 237 21.35 9.23 0.80
N ASP A 238 21.95 8.24 0.17
CA ASP A 238 22.97 7.34 0.73
C ASP A 238 22.58 6.58 1.99
N ALA A 239 21.31 6.64 2.40
CA ALA A 239 20.81 5.92 3.56
C ALA A 239 20.28 4.52 3.16
N ASP A 240 20.49 3.56 4.06
CA ASP A 240 19.93 2.21 3.91
C ASP A 240 18.41 2.27 3.69
N PRO A 241 17.86 1.49 2.76
CA PRO A 241 16.42 1.42 2.56
C PRO A 241 15.61 1.13 3.83
N ALA A 242 16.19 0.39 4.79
CA ALA A 242 15.50 0.05 6.04
C ALA A 242 15.22 1.28 6.94
N ILE A 243 15.99 2.37 6.79
CA ILE A 243 15.83 3.60 7.58
C ILE A 243 15.22 4.76 6.79
N GLN A 244 14.54 4.48 5.69
CA GLN A 244 13.84 5.45 4.85
C GLN A 244 12.41 5.71 5.35
N ASP A 245 12.20 5.97 6.63
CA ASP A 245 10.89 6.09 7.27
C ASP A 245 9.96 7.11 6.58
N ARG A 246 10.52 8.22 6.08
CA ARG A 246 9.75 9.24 5.37
C ARG A 246 9.19 8.70 4.06
N LEU A 247 10.01 7.94 3.31
CA LEU A 247 9.60 7.33 2.06
C LEU A 247 8.49 6.30 2.28
N TRP A 248 8.68 5.41 3.24
CA TRP A 248 7.70 4.33 3.48
C TRP A 248 6.37 4.86 4.01
N ARG A 249 6.42 5.89 4.86
CA ARG A 249 5.20 6.59 5.30
C ARG A 249 4.50 7.28 4.13
N TRP A 250 5.26 7.96 3.26
CA TRP A 250 4.70 8.59 2.08
C TRP A 250 4.03 7.57 1.15
N VAL A 251 4.64 6.40 0.95
CA VAL A 251 4.04 5.30 0.17
C VAL A 251 2.71 4.86 0.79
N GLN A 252 2.67 4.67 2.11
CA GLN A 252 1.44 4.28 2.81
C GLN A 252 0.34 5.32 2.69
N ASP A 253 0.68 6.59 2.80
CA ASP A 253 -0.29 7.69 2.83
C ASP A 253 -0.83 8.03 1.42
N ASN A 254 -0.02 7.88 0.39
CA ASN A 254 -0.37 8.31 -0.97
C ASN A 254 -0.69 7.15 -1.91
N VAL A 255 0.07 6.05 -1.84
CA VAL A 255 -0.06 4.94 -2.79
C VAL A 255 -0.86 3.78 -2.20
N ASP A 256 -0.55 3.34 -0.98
CA ASP A 256 -1.19 2.20 -0.32
C ASP A 256 -2.36 2.58 0.59
N TYR A 257 -2.78 3.82 0.53
CA TYR A 257 -3.93 4.29 1.31
C TYR A 257 -5.11 3.32 1.17
N ARG A 258 -5.65 2.88 2.31
CA ARG A 258 -6.83 1.99 2.32
C ARG A 258 -8.06 2.76 1.88
N VAL A 259 -8.50 2.51 0.67
CA VAL A 259 -9.78 3.03 0.17
C VAL A 259 -10.90 2.39 0.98
N ARG A 260 -11.48 3.14 1.92
CA ARG A 260 -12.65 2.68 2.67
C ARG A 260 -13.81 2.52 1.68
N ALA A 261 -14.57 1.43 1.81
CA ALA A 261 -15.84 1.34 1.13
C ALA A 261 -16.69 2.54 1.57
N ARG A 262 -17.31 3.26 0.62
CA ARG A 262 -18.38 4.19 0.98
C ARG A 262 -19.40 3.34 1.73
N GLY A 263 -19.73 3.73 2.97
CA GLY A 263 -20.79 3.08 3.72
C GLY A 263 -22.07 3.09 2.86
N LEU A 264 -22.66 1.92 2.73
CA LEU A 264 -24.02 1.76 2.23
C LEU A 264 -24.97 2.37 3.24
#